data_a8715b8287bfb77eeedf310750fb781c
#
_entry.id   a8715b8287bfb77eeedf310750fb781c
#
_cell.length_a   1.000
_cell.length_b   1.000
_cell.length_c   1.000
_cell.angle_alpha   90.00
_cell.angle_beta   90.00
_cell.angle_gamma   90.00
#
_symmetry.space_group_name_H-M   'P 1'
#
loop_
_entity.id
_entity.type
_entity.pdbx_description
1 polymer ?
#
loop_
_entity_poly.entity_id
_entity_poly.type
_entity_poly.pdbx_seq_one_letter_code
_entity_poly.pdbx_strand_id
1 'polypeptide(L)'
;MIDLEVLCDKVSKTQNKAKSLKWGVHIEPEEHSAMFAVGHTFYKRKVLYIHFIVRESVEVSYFIGEDRKPTHVEMCSSEEEVLKEVRRILTFEFPAVS
;
A
#
# COMPACT_ATOMS: atom_id res chain seq x y z
N MET A 1 -10.13 13.89 10.39
CA MET A 1 -9.42 12.59 10.52
C MET A 1 -9.65 11.74 9.27
N ILE A 2 -8.64 11.06 8.81
CA ILE A 2 -8.74 10.21 7.62
C ILE A 2 -9.47 8.93 7.99
N ASP A 3 -10.48 8.57 7.18
CA ASP A 3 -11.23 7.34 7.34
C ASP A 3 -10.49 6.18 6.66
N LEU A 4 -10.19 5.15 7.42
CA LEU A 4 -9.42 3.99 6.95
C LEU A 4 -10.11 3.28 5.77
N GLU A 5 -11.41 3.03 5.87
CA GLU A 5 -12.15 2.33 4.82
C GLU A 5 -12.20 3.14 3.52
N VAL A 6 -12.42 4.45 3.64
CA VAL A 6 -12.42 5.35 2.49
C VAL A 6 -11.03 5.39 1.85
N LEU A 7 -9.98 5.45 2.67
CA LEU A 7 -8.61 5.44 2.18
C LEU A 7 -8.31 4.14 1.42
N CYS A 8 -8.67 2.99 1.98
CA CYS A 8 -8.45 1.69 1.34
C CYS A 8 -9.21 1.59 0.01
N ASP A 9 -10.44 2.10 -0.04
CA ASP A 9 -11.22 2.12 -1.27
C ASP A 9 -10.56 2.98 -2.35
N LYS A 10 -10.06 4.15 -2.00
CA LYS A 10 -9.36 5.03 -2.93
C LYS A 10 -8.06 4.42 -3.44
N VAL A 11 -7.30 3.77 -2.55
CA VAL A 11 -6.07 3.06 -2.93
C VAL A 11 -6.40 1.95 -3.93
N SER A 12 -7.41 1.14 -3.63
CA SER A 12 -7.83 0.04 -4.50
C SER A 12 -8.26 0.54 -5.88
N LYS A 13 -9.06 1.59 -5.95
CA LYS A 13 -9.53 2.17 -7.22
C LYS A 13 -8.40 2.75 -8.05
N THR A 14 -7.46 3.42 -7.41
CA THR A 14 -6.31 4.01 -8.09
C THR A 14 -5.46 2.94 -8.76
N GLN A 15 -5.34 1.78 -8.14
CA GLN A 15 -4.47 0.71 -8.60
C GLN A 15 -5.16 -0.28 -9.55
N ASN A 16 -6.47 -0.33 -9.57
CA ASN A 16 -7.24 -1.23 -10.47
C ASN A 16 -7.04 -0.94 -11.95
N LYS A 17 -6.40 0.18 -12.29
CA LYS A 17 -6.05 0.51 -13.67
C LYS A 17 -4.86 -0.28 -14.19
N ALA A 18 -4.07 -0.88 -13.30
CA ALA A 18 -2.89 -1.64 -13.69
C ALA A 18 -3.24 -3.14 -13.71
N LYS A 19 -3.57 -3.67 -14.89
CA LYS A 19 -3.99 -5.05 -15.07
C LYS A 19 -2.94 -6.10 -14.66
N SER A 20 -1.68 -5.68 -14.56
CA SER A 20 -0.57 -6.56 -14.19
C SER A 20 -0.42 -6.73 -12.67
N LEU A 21 -1.13 -5.93 -11.88
CA LEU A 21 -1.09 -6.02 -10.41
C LEU A 21 -2.21 -6.89 -9.88
N LYS A 22 -1.89 -7.69 -8.87
CA LYS A 22 -2.85 -8.50 -8.12
C LYS A 22 -2.87 -8.02 -6.69
N TRP A 23 -4.06 -7.86 -6.12
CA TRP A 23 -4.26 -7.24 -4.81
C TRP A 23 -5.02 -8.13 -3.87
N GLY A 24 -4.61 -8.12 -2.61
CA GLY A 24 -5.42 -8.57 -1.51
C GLY A 24 -5.40 -7.48 -0.45
N VAL A 25 -6.50 -7.26 0.25
CA VAL A 25 -6.56 -6.28 1.34
C VAL A 25 -7.11 -6.92 2.60
N HIS A 26 -6.50 -6.61 3.73
CA HIS A 26 -6.96 -7.01 5.05
C HIS A 26 -7.06 -5.75 5.91
N ILE A 27 -8.24 -5.49 6.45
CA ILE A 27 -8.51 -4.30 7.27
C ILE A 27 -8.73 -4.73 8.71
N GLU A 28 -8.03 -4.08 9.65
CA GLU A 28 -8.19 -4.25 11.08
C GLU A 28 -8.78 -2.95 11.66
N PRO A 29 -10.12 -2.80 11.66
CA PRO A 29 -10.74 -1.54 12.10
C PRO A 29 -10.41 -1.15 13.53
N GLU A 30 -10.32 -2.12 14.43
CA GLU A 30 -10.03 -1.89 15.85
C GLU A 30 -8.62 -1.33 16.06
N GLU A 31 -7.70 -1.67 15.20
CA GLU A 31 -6.32 -1.19 15.23
C GLU A 31 -6.09 0.02 14.33
N HIS A 32 -7.12 0.47 13.63
CA HIS A 32 -7.03 1.55 12.65
C HIS A 32 -5.95 1.29 11.61
N SER A 33 -5.80 0.04 11.21
CA SER A 33 -4.75 -0.39 10.28
C SER A 33 -5.31 -1.23 9.14
N ALA A 34 -4.55 -1.30 8.05
CA ALA A 34 -4.86 -2.13 6.92
C ALA A 34 -3.57 -2.60 6.26
N MET A 35 -3.62 -3.75 5.63
CA MET A 35 -2.49 -4.29 4.89
C MET A 35 -2.93 -4.68 3.49
N PHE A 36 -2.20 -4.21 2.48
CA PHE A 36 -2.38 -4.60 1.10
C PHE A 36 -1.26 -5.56 0.71
N ALA A 37 -1.63 -6.74 0.24
CA ALA A 37 -0.68 -7.65 -0.38
C ALA A 37 -0.71 -7.39 -1.88
N VAL A 38 0.41 -7.08 -2.49
CA VAL A 38 0.51 -6.70 -3.90
C VAL A 38 1.49 -7.61 -4.61
N GLY A 39 1.01 -8.30 -5.65
CA GLY A 39 1.84 -9.08 -6.54
C GLY A 39 1.81 -8.51 -7.94
N HIS A 40 2.77 -8.90 -8.78
CA HIS A 40 2.87 -8.45 -10.16
C HIS A 40 3.08 -9.64 -11.09
N THR A 41 2.41 -9.62 -12.23
CA THR A 41 2.46 -10.72 -13.21
C THR A 41 3.88 -11.06 -13.67
N PHE A 42 4.73 -10.05 -13.88
CA PHE A 42 6.11 -10.25 -14.34
C PHE A 42 7.11 -10.50 -13.22
N TYR A 43 6.75 -10.16 -11.96
CA TYR A 43 7.62 -10.36 -10.80
C TYR A 43 7.03 -11.43 -9.89
N LYS A 44 6.91 -12.65 -10.41
CA LYS A 44 6.14 -13.74 -9.78
C LYS A 44 6.58 -14.14 -8.37
N ARG A 45 7.83 -13.87 -8.00
CA ARG A 45 8.36 -14.23 -6.67
C ARG A 45 8.40 -13.06 -5.70
N LYS A 46 7.96 -11.89 -6.15
CA LYS A 46 8.01 -10.68 -5.34
C LYS A 46 6.62 -10.29 -4.90
N VAL A 47 6.40 -10.24 -3.61
CA VAL A 47 5.13 -9.79 -3.03
C VAL A 47 5.46 -8.64 -2.09
N LEU A 48 4.73 -7.54 -2.24
CA LEU A 48 4.83 -6.39 -1.35
C LEU A 48 3.67 -6.41 -0.37
N TYR A 49 3.96 -6.03 0.86
CA TYR A 49 2.94 -5.81 1.88
C TYR A 49 2.99 -4.34 2.26
N ILE A 50 1.97 -3.59 1.86
CA ILE A 50 1.88 -2.16 2.16
C ILE A 50 0.94 -2.01 3.34
N HIS A 51 1.44 -1.46 4.43
CA HIS A 51 0.74 -1.34 5.70
C HIS A 51 0.42 0.11 6.00
N PHE A 52 -0.84 0.37 6.38
CA PHE A 52 -1.31 1.69 6.79
C PHE A 52 -1.75 1.64 8.25
N ILE A 53 -1.30 2.62 9.03
CA ILE A 53 -1.81 2.86 10.37
C ILE A 53 -2.33 4.28 10.40
N VAL A 54 -3.65 4.43 10.59
CA VAL A 54 -4.31 5.74 10.61
C VAL A 54 -4.39 6.24 12.05
N ARG A 55 -3.77 7.39 12.30
CA ARG A 55 -3.81 8.11 13.57
C ARG A 55 -4.04 9.59 13.25
N GLU A 56 -3.37 10.51 13.90
CA GLU A 56 -3.39 11.94 13.50
C GLU A 56 -2.82 12.11 12.09
N SER A 57 -1.81 11.31 11.76
CA SER A 57 -1.30 11.16 10.41
C SER A 57 -1.34 9.68 10.04
N VAL A 58 -1.07 9.35 8.78
CA VAL A 58 -1.05 7.96 8.31
C VAL A 58 0.39 7.50 8.18
N GLU A 59 0.73 6.46 8.93
CA GLU A 59 2.03 5.80 8.76
C GLU A 59 1.89 4.78 7.63
N VAL A 60 2.67 4.99 6.57
CA VAL A 60 2.71 4.08 5.42
C VAL A 60 4.06 3.38 5.44
N SER A 61 4.04 2.06 5.55
CA SER A 61 5.25 1.26 5.49
C SER A 61 5.05 0.12 4.51
N TYR A 62 6.14 -0.42 3.96
CA TYR A 62 6.01 -1.60 3.13
C TYR A 62 7.14 -2.59 3.40
N PHE A 63 6.80 -3.85 3.16
CA PHE A 63 7.69 -4.99 3.40
C PHE A 63 7.78 -5.80 2.10
N ILE A 64 8.93 -6.39 1.87
CA ILE A 64 9.14 -7.28 0.73
C ILE A 64 9.16 -8.72 1.23
N GLY A 65 8.21 -9.54 0.74
CA GLY A 65 8.14 -10.95 1.10
C GLY A 65 7.97 -11.17 2.59
N GLU A 66 8.83 -12.00 3.17
CA GLU A 66 8.77 -12.36 4.59
C GLU A 66 9.65 -11.49 5.48
N ASP A 67 10.15 -10.39 4.97
CA ASP A 67 11.00 -9.48 5.75
C ASP A 67 10.24 -8.97 6.98
N ARG A 68 10.90 -9.01 8.13
CA ARG A 68 10.32 -8.56 9.39
C ARG A 68 10.45 -7.06 9.62
N LYS A 69 11.37 -6.44 8.91
CA LYS A 69 11.60 -5.00 8.99
C LYS A 69 11.06 -4.33 7.74
N PRO A 70 10.40 -3.17 7.89
CA PRO A 70 9.92 -2.46 6.72
C PRO A 70 11.10 -1.98 5.86
N THR A 71 10.91 -2.04 4.55
CA THR A 71 11.88 -1.51 3.59
C THR A 71 11.91 0.02 3.67
N HIS A 72 10.74 0.62 3.93
CA HIS A 72 10.61 2.06 4.06
C HIS A 72 9.38 2.40 4.89
N VAL A 73 9.46 3.49 5.64
CA VAL A 73 8.35 4.03 6.44
C VAL A 73 8.22 5.52 6.13
N GLU A 74 6.99 5.95 5.82
CA GLU A 74 6.69 7.35 5.52
C GLU A 74 5.48 7.80 6.30
N MET A 75 5.52 9.03 6.84
CA MET A 75 4.38 9.64 7.51
C MET A 75 3.67 10.56 6.52
N CYS A 76 2.38 10.33 6.32
CA CYS A 76 1.56 11.10 5.39
C CYS A 76 0.48 11.85 6.16
N SER A 77 0.26 13.11 5.84
CA SER A 77 -0.71 13.96 6.53
C SER A 77 -2.05 14.10 5.80
N SER A 78 -2.16 13.54 4.60
CA SER A 78 -3.41 13.59 3.82
C SER A 78 -3.59 12.32 2.99
N GLU A 79 -4.82 12.08 2.54
CA GLU A 79 -5.12 10.97 1.63
C GLU A 79 -4.33 11.07 0.34
N GLU A 80 -4.16 12.28 -0.19
CA GLU A 80 -3.38 12.52 -1.42
C GLU A 80 -1.93 12.10 -1.25
N GLU A 81 -1.33 12.41 -0.10
CA GLU A 81 0.03 12.00 0.20
C GLU A 81 0.15 10.48 0.28
N VAL A 82 -0.84 9.81 0.87
CA VAL A 82 -0.86 8.34 0.94
C VAL A 82 -0.92 7.74 -0.46
N LEU A 83 -1.81 8.23 -1.31
CA LEU A 83 -1.96 7.73 -2.68
C LEU A 83 -0.68 7.95 -3.49
N LYS A 84 -0.04 9.09 -3.30
CA LYS A 84 1.23 9.43 -3.95
C LYS A 84 2.34 8.48 -3.49
N GLU A 85 2.40 8.20 -2.19
CA GLU A 85 3.39 7.29 -1.62
C GLU A 85 3.21 5.86 -2.13
N VAL A 86 1.96 5.39 -2.21
CA VAL A 86 1.67 4.05 -2.76
C VAL A 86 2.14 3.95 -4.21
N ARG A 87 1.85 4.96 -5.03
CA ARG A 87 2.32 5.00 -6.42
C ARG A 87 3.84 4.98 -6.52
N ARG A 88 4.51 5.74 -5.66
CA ARG A 88 5.97 5.78 -5.59
C ARG A 88 6.54 4.40 -5.27
N ILE A 89 5.99 3.75 -4.26
CA ILE A 89 6.41 2.40 -3.85
C ILE A 89 6.26 1.42 -5.02
N LEU A 90 5.10 1.40 -5.66
CA LEU A 90 4.82 0.47 -6.75
C LEU A 90 5.69 0.72 -7.97
N THR A 91 5.93 1.99 -8.30
CA THR A 91 6.81 2.35 -9.42
C THR A 91 8.25 1.95 -9.15
N PHE A 92 8.70 2.12 -7.90
CA PHE A 92 10.06 1.76 -7.50
C PHE A 92 10.27 0.24 -7.48
N GLU A 93 9.31 -0.50 -6.89
CA GLU A 93 9.45 -1.94 -6.70
C GLU A 93 9.06 -2.76 -7.94
N PHE A 94 8.17 -2.21 -8.77
CA PHE A 94 7.72 -2.85 -10.01
C PHE A 94 7.88 -1.86 -11.18
N PRO A 95 9.12 -1.54 -11.59
CA PRO A 95 9.34 -0.50 -12.61
C PRO A 95 8.69 -0.77 -13.97
N ALA A 96 8.38 -2.02 -14.30
CA ALA A 96 7.72 -2.35 -15.55
C ALA A 96 6.22 -2.00 -15.56
N VAL A 97 5.66 -1.56 -14.43
CA VAL A 97 4.25 -1.18 -14.32
C VAL A 97 3.99 0.21 -14.89
N SER A 98 4.97 1.08 -14.87
CA SER A 98 4.85 2.47 -15.30
C SER A 98 4.57 2.63 -16.78
#